data_ad3b220873f1deb47c414da64228202a
#
_entry.id   ad3b220873f1deb47c414da64228202a
#
_cell.length_a   1.000
_cell.length_b   1.000
_cell.length_c   1.000
_cell.angle_alpha   90.00
_cell.angle_beta   90.00
_cell.angle_gamma   90.00
#
_symmetry.space_group_name_H-M   'P 1'
#
loop_
_entity.id
_entity.type
_entity.pdbx_description
1 polymer ?
#
loop_
_entity_poly.entity_id
_entity_poly.type
_entity_poly.pdbx_seq_one_letter_code
_entity_poly.pdbx_strand_id
1 'polypeptide(L)'
;MGKTILKRALQVIPVLFVVVTITFVLTRMIPGDPATMMLGPQASPDEIAAMKERLGLNEPMLQQYVEYVVGILHGDFGYSVSYSSSVMPLILGKLPATLSITVTGLLIAVLIGVPIGVESALKQNTAFDYVFMVLALVGVSMPIFWLGLMLVLTFSVNLGWLPALGQGAMSKGVWDVVSHMILPCVCLATIPAATFARISRSSMLETINSDYVKALRARGVKETLIVWKHAFKNALPPILTVLGLQLAFCFSGAILTETIFSWPGMGTLIVNAVNSRDYALIQGVVLFSAVAFVFINLVVDVVYMFINPRVSYEGGGQN
;
A
#
# COMPACT_ATOMS: atom_id res chain seq x y z
N MET A 1 -21.83 -0.88 16.63
CA MET A 1 -20.83 -1.60 15.83
C MET A 1 -21.38 -2.13 14.50
N GLY A 2 -22.37 -3.06 14.45
CA GLY A 2 -22.86 -3.61 13.18
C GLY A 2 -23.38 -2.57 12.18
N LYS A 3 -24.17 -1.58 12.60
CA LYS A 3 -24.65 -0.48 11.74
C LYS A 3 -23.49 0.36 11.16
N THR A 4 -22.43 0.58 11.92
CA THR A 4 -21.28 1.36 11.48
C THR A 4 -20.46 0.59 10.44
N ILE A 5 -20.25 -0.71 10.66
CA ILE A 5 -19.58 -1.60 9.69
C ILE A 5 -20.39 -1.67 8.39
N LEU A 6 -21.70 -1.87 8.49
CA LEU A 6 -22.59 -1.90 7.32
C LEU A 6 -22.56 -0.57 6.54
N LYS A 7 -22.61 0.58 7.24
CA LYS A 7 -22.51 1.89 6.61
C LYS A 7 -21.19 2.07 5.87
N ARG A 8 -20.07 1.64 6.46
CA ARG A 8 -18.74 1.70 5.82
C ARG A 8 -18.64 0.73 4.64
N ALA A 9 -19.17 -0.49 4.75
CA ALA A 9 -19.25 -1.43 3.64
C ALA A 9 -20.08 -0.86 2.47
N LEU A 10 -21.19 -0.18 2.75
CA LEU A 10 -22.00 0.48 1.72
C LEU A 10 -21.27 1.67 1.06
N GLN A 11 -20.40 2.37 1.79
CA GLN A 11 -19.57 3.46 1.23
C GLN A 11 -18.49 2.96 0.25
N VAL A 12 -18.15 1.68 0.29
CA VAL A 12 -17.24 1.03 -0.66
C VAL A 12 -17.84 0.95 -2.07
N ILE A 13 -19.16 0.70 -2.16
CA ILE A 13 -19.85 0.50 -3.45
C ILE A 13 -19.67 1.69 -4.40
N PRO A 14 -19.98 2.95 -4.02
CA PRO A 14 -19.77 4.08 -4.90
C PRO A 14 -18.29 4.30 -5.28
N VAL A 15 -17.36 4.01 -4.37
CA VAL A 15 -15.92 4.10 -4.68
C VAL A 15 -15.53 3.09 -5.74
N LEU A 16 -15.93 1.83 -5.60
CA LEU A 16 -15.65 0.80 -6.60
C LEU A 16 -16.33 1.11 -7.93
N PHE A 17 -17.55 1.60 -7.92
CA PHE A 17 -18.25 2.03 -9.13
C PHE A 17 -17.48 3.12 -9.87
N VAL A 18 -17.01 4.14 -9.17
CA VAL A 18 -16.19 5.22 -9.75
C VAL A 18 -14.89 4.67 -10.33
N VAL A 19 -14.18 3.80 -9.58
CA VAL A 19 -12.92 3.19 -10.04
C VAL A 19 -13.15 2.36 -11.30
N VAL A 20 -14.16 1.48 -11.31
CA VAL A 20 -14.53 0.65 -12.49
C VAL A 20 -14.82 1.53 -13.70
N THR A 21 -15.63 2.58 -13.50
CA THR A 21 -15.99 3.51 -14.56
C THR A 21 -14.79 4.27 -15.12
N ILE A 22 -13.96 4.84 -14.23
CA ILE A 22 -12.77 5.58 -14.63
C ILE A 22 -11.79 4.65 -15.36
N THR A 23 -11.56 3.44 -14.85
CA THR A 23 -10.63 2.49 -15.47
C THR A 23 -11.13 2.06 -16.86
N PHE A 24 -12.44 1.81 -16.99
CA PHE A 24 -13.05 1.52 -18.29
C PHE A 24 -12.88 2.66 -19.30
N VAL A 25 -13.15 3.90 -18.90
CA VAL A 25 -13.03 5.08 -19.75
C VAL A 25 -11.57 5.32 -20.14
N LEU A 26 -10.66 5.33 -19.16
CA LEU A 26 -9.24 5.59 -19.40
C LEU A 26 -8.63 4.60 -20.39
N THR A 27 -8.95 3.31 -20.27
CA THR A 27 -8.41 2.30 -21.18
C THR A 27 -8.92 2.46 -22.61
N ARG A 28 -10.13 2.98 -22.80
CA ARG A 28 -10.66 3.29 -24.15
C ARG A 28 -10.16 4.61 -24.71
N MET A 29 -9.62 5.49 -23.89
CA MET A 29 -8.96 6.72 -24.35
C MET A 29 -7.51 6.50 -24.80
N ILE A 30 -6.90 5.38 -24.45
CA ILE A 30 -5.52 5.07 -24.88
C ILE A 30 -5.54 4.85 -26.40
N PRO A 31 -4.74 5.61 -27.21
CA PRO A 31 -4.71 5.45 -28.64
C PRO A 31 -4.14 4.08 -29.03
N GLY A 32 -4.90 3.36 -29.86
CA GLY A 32 -4.57 2.02 -30.36
C GLY A 32 -5.80 1.14 -30.43
N ASP A 33 -5.74 0.15 -31.30
CA ASP A 33 -6.80 -0.85 -31.47
C ASP A 33 -6.39 -2.14 -30.73
N PRO A 34 -7.10 -2.53 -29.66
CA PRO A 34 -6.78 -3.73 -28.91
C PRO A 34 -6.66 -4.98 -29.77
N ALA A 35 -7.55 -5.13 -30.76
CA ALA A 35 -7.54 -6.29 -31.65
C ALA A 35 -6.26 -6.34 -32.52
N THR A 36 -5.84 -5.21 -33.08
CA THR A 36 -4.60 -5.10 -33.85
C THR A 36 -3.38 -5.39 -32.96
N MET A 37 -3.41 -4.95 -31.69
CA MET A 37 -2.32 -5.21 -30.76
C MET A 37 -2.22 -6.68 -30.36
N MET A 38 -3.37 -7.35 -30.23
CA MET A 38 -3.43 -8.78 -29.92
C MET A 38 -2.90 -9.65 -31.06
N LEU A 39 -3.20 -9.31 -32.29
CA LEU A 39 -2.83 -10.10 -33.44
C LEU A 39 -1.44 -9.73 -33.98
N GLY A 40 -0.94 -8.55 -33.64
CA GLY A 40 0.34 -8.04 -34.13
C GLY A 40 0.25 -7.31 -35.47
N PRO A 41 1.34 -6.65 -35.89
CA PRO A 41 1.34 -5.74 -37.05
C PRO A 41 1.19 -6.44 -38.42
N GLN A 42 1.25 -7.77 -38.45
CA GLN A 42 1.13 -8.55 -39.67
C GLN A 42 -0.27 -9.18 -39.85
N ALA A 43 -1.21 -8.92 -38.95
CA ALA A 43 -2.54 -9.46 -39.03
C ALA A 43 -3.30 -8.88 -40.23
N SER A 44 -4.07 -9.73 -40.92
CA SER A 44 -4.93 -9.32 -42.04
C SER A 44 -6.12 -8.47 -41.52
N PRO A 45 -6.69 -7.60 -42.36
CA PRO A 45 -7.88 -6.83 -41.97
C PRO A 45 -9.05 -7.70 -41.53
N ASP A 46 -9.20 -8.89 -42.12
CA ASP A 46 -10.29 -9.84 -41.82
C ASP A 46 -10.08 -10.47 -40.44
N GLU A 47 -8.83 -10.81 -40.06
CA GLU A 47 -8.50 -11.32 -38.73
C GLU A 47 -8.74 -10.26 -37.63
N ILE A 48 -8.38 -9.01 -37.93
CA ILE A 48 -8.63 -7.88 -37.02
C ILE A 48 -10.13 -7.67 -36.82
N ALA A 49 -10.92 -7.71 -37.92
CA ALA A 49 -12.36 -7.55 -37.84
C ALA A 49 -13.02 -8.69 -37.03
N ALA A 50 -12.63 -9.93 -37.28
CA ALA A 50 -13.11 -11.08 -36.52
C ALA A 50 -12.73 -11.00 -35.02
N MET A 51 -11.54 -10.52 -34.71
CA MET A 51 -11.11 -10.32 -33.33
C MET A 51 -11.90 -9.21 -32.61
N LYS A 52 -12.20 -8.09 -33.32
CA LYS A 52 -13.04 -7.00 -32.77
C LYS A 52 -14.44 -7.50 -32.44
N GLU A 53 -15.01 -8.31 -33.30
CA GLU A 53 -16.33 -8.93 -33.09
C GLU A 53 -16.30 -9.86 -31.88
N ARG A 54 -15.27 -10.73 -31.77
CA ARG A 54 -15.10 -11.64 -30.61
C ARG A 54 -14.89 -10.89 -29.27
N LEU A 55 -14.27 -9.72 -29.29
CA LEU A 55 -14.03 -8.89 -28.13
C LEU A 55 -15.18 -7.92 -27.81
N GLY A 56 -16.28 -7.97 -28.61
CA GLY A 56 -17.40 -7.04 -28.43
C GLY A 56 -17.06 -5.58 -28.70
N LEU A 57 -15.92 -5.28 -29.35
CA LEU A 57 -15.48 -3.90 -29.58
C LEU A 57 -16.33 -3.12 -30.56
N ASN A 58 -17.15 -3.81 -31.37
CA ASN A 58 -18.10 -3.21 -32.30
C ASN A 58 -19.43 -2.85 -31.62
N GLU A 59 -19.65 -3.30 -30.38
CA GLU A 59 -20.87 -3.02 -29.64
C GLU A 59 -20.91 -1.57 -29.14
N PRO A 60 -22.11 -1.03 -28.85
CA PRO A 60 -22.24 0.29 -28.25
C PRO A 60 -21.46 0.39 -26.92
N MET A 61 -20.84 1.52 -26.65
CA MET A 61 -20.02 1.74 -25.43
C MET A 61 -20.75 1.36 -24.14
N LEU A 62 -22.04 1.62 -24.06
CA LEU A 62 -22.85 1.27 -22.88
C LEU A 62 -22.94 -0.25 -22.69
N GLN A 63 -23.10 -1.00 -23.76
CA GLN A 63 -23.16 -2.47 -23.74
C GLN A 63 -21.81 -3.03 -23.29
N GLN A 64 -20.70 -2.58 -23.90
CA GLN A 64 -19.35 -2.96 -23.47
C GLN A 64 -19.10 -2.67 -21.99
N TYR A 65 -19.60 -1.53 -21.47
CA TYR A 65 -19.48 -1.18 -20.06
C TYR A 65 -20.28 -2.13 -19.15
N VAL A 66 -21.52 -2.45 -19.53
CA VAL A 66 -22.36 -3.40 -18.78
C VAL A 66 -21.72 -4.79 -18.77
N GLU A 67 -21.26 -5.30 -19.90
CA GLU A 67 -20.57 -6.58 -20.00
C GLU A 67 -19.30 -6.62 -19.15
N TYR A 68 -18.51 -5.54 -19.17
CA TYR A 68 -17.33 -5.40 -18.33
C TYR A 68 -17.68 -5.45 -16.83
N VAL A 69 -18.70 -4.70 -16.40
CA VAL A 69 -19.16 -4.71 -14.98
C VAL A 69 -19.67 -6.09 -14.59
N VAL A 70 -20.46 -6.73 -15.44
CA VAL A 70 -20.99 -8.09 -15.19
C VAL A 70 -19.84 -9.10 -15.12
N GLY A 71 -18.87 -9.03 -16.02
CA GLY A 71 -17.68 -9.88 -15.99
C GLY A 71 -16.92 -9.76 -14.66
N ILE A 72 -16.66 -8.53 -14.20
CA ILE A 72 -16.01 -8.28 -12.90
C ILE A 72 -16.80 -8.91 -11.75
N LEU A 73 -18.11 -8.78 -11.72
CA LEU A 73 -18.95 -9.36 -10.66
C LEU A 73 -18.91 -10.90 -10.64
N HIS A 74 -18.60 -11.54 -11.78
CA HIS A 74 -18.35 -12.99 -11.85
C HIS A 74 -16.88 -13.37 -11.66
N GLY A 75 -15.99 -12.40 -11.38
CA GLY A 75 -14.55 -12.63 -11.19
C GLY A 75 -13.76 -12.75 -12.48
N ASP A 76 -14.37 -12.42 -13.61
CA ASP A 76 -13.67 -12.33 -14.89
C ASP A 76 -13.08 -10.94 -15.09
N PHE A 77 -11.76 -10.86 -15.01
CA PHE A 77 -10.97 -9.65 -15.21
C PHE A 77 -10.39 -9.56 -16.63
N GLY A 78 -10.83 -10.46 -17.52
CA GLY A 78 -10.38 -10.53 -18.89
C GLY A 78 -9.12 -11.37 -19.08
N TYR A 79 -8.59 -11.32 -20.31
CA TYR A 79 -7.47 -12.10 -20.77
C TYR A 79 -6.30 -11.19 -21.16
N SER A 80 -5.13 -11.44 -20.58
CA SER A 80 -3.89 -10.75 -20.91
C SER A 80 -3.28 -11.33 -22.18
N VAL A 81 -3.06 -10.47 -23.15
CA VAL A 81 -2.43 -10.85 -24.42
C VAL A 81 -0.95 -11.06 -24.26
N SER A 82 -0.29 -10.15 -23.55
CA SER A 82 1.16 -10.16 -23.34
C SER A 82 1.63 -11.40 -22.59
N TYR A 83 0.79 -11.95 -21.71
CA TYR A 83 1.11 -13.15 -20.92
C TYR A 83 0.34 -14.40 -21.39
N SER A 84 -0.52 -14.30 -22.42
CA SER A 84 -1.35 -15.40 -22.92
C SER A 84 -2.07 -16.17 -21.80
N SER A 85 -2.64 -15.44 -20.84
CA SER A 85 -3.28 -16.00 -19.64
C SER A 85 -4.41 -15.10 -19.13
N SER A 86 -5.34 -15.67 -18.36
CA SER A 86 -6.33 -14.89 -17.63
C SER A 86 -5.66 -13.95 -16.64
N VAL A 87 -6.25 -12.77 -16.44
CA VAL A 87 -5.66 -11.70 -15.61
C VAL A 87 -5.61 -12.06 -14.12
N MET A 88 -6.66 -12.69 -13.58
CA MET A 88 -6.74 -13.00 -12.15
C MET A 88 -5.60 -13.94 -11.66
N PRO A 89 -5.25 -15.05 -12.33
CA PRO A 89 -4.09 -15.87 -11.97
C PRO A 89 -2.76 -15.10 -11.97
N LEU A 90 -2.58 -14.17 -12.91
CA LEU A 90 -1.37 -13.32 -12.97
C LEU A 90 -1.27 -12.43 -11.73
N ILE A 91 -2.38 -11.78 -11.35
CA ILE A 91 -2.47 -10.94 -10.16
C ILE A 91 -2.17 -11.75 -8.91
N LEU A 92 -2.87 -12.89 -8.72
CA LEU A 92 -2.70 -13.74 -7.55
C LEU A 92 -1.29 -14.32 -7.46
N GLY A 93 -0.64 -14.60 -8.58
CA GLY A 93 0.75 -15.05 -8.62
C GLY A 93 1.77 -13.98 -8.21
N LYS A 94 1.46 -12.70 -8.41
CA LYS A 94 2.34 -11.57 -8.05
C LYS A 94 2.04 -10.95 -6.69
N LEU A 95 0.83 -11.14 -6.18
CA LEU A 95 0.37 -10.60 -4.90
C LEU A 95 1.28 -10.97 -3.70
N PRO A 96 1.73 -12.24 -3.53
CA PRO A 96 2.60 -12.61 -2.41
C PRO A 96 3.92 -11.82 -2.39
N ALA A 97 4.52 -11.55 -3.56
CA ALA A 97 5.75 -10.77 -3.66
C ALA A 97 5.54 -9.33 -3.21
N THR A 98 4.46 -8.66 -3.66
CA THR A 98 4.10 -7.32 -3.18
C THR A 98 3.83 -7.29 -1.68
N LEU A 99 3.03 -8.24 -1.17
CA LEU A 99 2.72 -8.31 0.26
C LEU A 99 3.97 -8.54 1.11
N SER A 100 4.93 -9.34 0.64
CA SER A 100 6.15 -9.62 1.39
C SER A 100 6.96 -8.35 1.70
N ILE A 101 7.20 -7.48 0.72
CA ILE A 101 7.94 -6.22 0.95
C ILE A 101 7.09 -5.16 1.64
N THR A 102 5.79 -5.09 1.34
CA THR A 102 4.87 -4.13 1.95
C THR A 102 4.70 -4.38 3.45
N VAL A 103 4.40 -5.62 3.84
CA VAL A 103 4.21 -5.99 5.24
C VAL A 103 5.52 -5.88 6.01
N THR A 104 6.63 -6.41 5.45
CA THR A 104 7.94 -6.34 6.09
C THR A 104 8.42 -4.89 6.24
N GLY A 105 8.28 -4.07 5.21
CA GLY A 105 8.61 -2.65 5.26
C GLY A 105 7.80 -1.89 6.32
N LEU A 106 6.49 -2.15 6.40
CA LEU A 106 5.63 -1.56 7.42
C LEU A 106 6.00 -2.02 8.83
N LEU A 107 6.32 -3.30 9.03
CA LEU A 107 6.78 -3.82 10.32
C LEU A 107 8.08 -3.14 10.75
N ILE A 108 9.05 -3.00 9.85
CA ILE A 108 10.30 -2.26 10.11
C ILE A 108 9.98 -0.81 10.50
N ALA A 109 9.07 -0.16 9.78
CA ALA A 109 8.67 1.22 10.05
C ALA A 109 8.07 1.39 11.46
N VAL A 110 7.21 0.47 11.88
CA VAL A 110 6.61 0.46 13.23
C VAL A 110 7.67 0.20 14.30
N LEU A 111 8.49 -0.85 14.09
CA LEU A 111 9.52 -1.26 15.05
C LEU A 111 10.61 -0.20 15.27
N ILE A 112 10.86 0.65 14.28
CA ILE A 112 11.84 1.74 14.38
C ILE A 112 11.14 3.06 14.76
N GLY A 113 10.09 3.43 14.06
CA GLY A 113 9.47 4.73 14.19
C GLY A 113 8.77 4.94 15.52
N VAL A 114 8.01 3.94 15.98
CA VAL A 114 7.27 4.08 17.26
C VAL A 114 8.20 4.23 18.47
N PRO A 115 9.22 3.38 18.67
CA PRO A 115 10.17 3.56 19.78
C PRO A 115 10.92 4.88 19.70
N ILE A 116 11.38 5.30 18.53
CA ILE A 116 12.04 6.60 18.35
C ILE A 116 11.11 7.74 18.75
N GLY A 117 9.85 7.70 18.36
CA GLY A 117 8.88 8.73 18.72
C GLY A 117 8.59 8.78 20.21
N VAL A 118 8.44 7.62 20.87
CA VAL A 118 8.26 7.52 22.33
C VAL A 118 9.47 8.08 23.05
N GLU A 119 10.68 7.67 22.67
CA GLU A 119 11.92 8.12 23.31
C GLU A 119 12.16 9.63 23.09
N SER A 120 11.83 10.15 21.90
CA SER A 120 11.88 11.59 21.62
C SER A 120 10.90 12.39 22.50
N ALA A 121 9.73 11.83 22.81
CA ALA A 121 8.79 12.46 23.73
C ALA A 121 9.33 12.48 25.19
N LEU A 122 9.95 11.39 25.62
CA LEU A 122 10.56 11.30 26.96
C LEU A 122 11.76 12.24 27.12
N LYS A 123 12.52 12.42 26.04
CA LYS A 123 13.70 13.30 26.00
C LYS A 123 13.40 14.61 25.25
N GLN A 124 12.22 15.16 25.47
CA GLN A 124 11.79 16.39 24.81
C GLN A 124 12.82 17.51 24.93
N ASN A 125 13.03 18.27 23.85
CA ASN A 125 13.98 19.40 23.77
C ASN A 125 15.46 19.05 24.01
N THR A 126 15.83 17.78 23.90
CA THR A 126 17.24 17.35 23.90
C THR A 126 17.79 17.19 22.50
N ALA A 127 19.11 17.03 22.37
CA ALA A 127 19.77 16.76 21.08
C ALA A 127 19.23 15.49 20.42
N PHE A 128 18.87 14.45 21.20
CA PHE A 128 18.24 13.24 20.69
C PHE A 128 16.92 13.56 19.98
N ASP A 129 16.03 14.30 20.64
CA ASP A 129 14.73 14.69 20.06
C ASP A 129 14.91 15.48 18.76
N TYR A 130 15.76 16.52 18.78
CA TYR A 130 15.99 17.34 17.59
C TYR A 130 16.58 16.54 16.43
N VAL A 131 17.60 15.72 16.67
CA VAL A 131 18.23 14.92 15.60
C VAL A 131 17.24 13.96 14.96
N PHE A 132 16.50 13.18 15.76
CA PHE A 132 15.56 12.21 15.20
C PHE A 132 14.35 12.86 14.54
N MET A 133 13.87 14.01 15.02
CA MET A 133 12.80 14.74 14.35
C MET A 133 13.27 15.38 13.04
N VAL A 134 14.51 15.87 12.96
CA VAL A 134 15.10 16.34 11.70
C VAL A 134 15.28 15.17 10.72
N LEU A 135 15.80 14.03 11.17
CA LEU A 135 15.92 12.83 10.33
C LEU A 135 14.55 12.34 9.82
N ALA A 136 13.52 12.39 10.68
CA ALA A 136 12.16 12.07 10.27
C ALA A 136 11.63 13.07 9.22
N LEU A 137 11.91 14.35 9.36
CA LEU A 137 11.51 15.36 8.38
C LEU A 137 12.20 15.13 7.03
N VAL A 138 13.50 14.87 7.05
CA VAL A 138 14.28 14.52 5.85
C VAL A 138 13.72 13.25 5.19
N GLY A 139 13.45 12.20 5.98
CA GLY A 139 12.92 10.93 5.48
C GLY A 139 11.57 11.06 4.78
N VAL A 140 10.66 11.91 5.29
CA VAL A 140 9.36 12.17 4.63
C VAL A 140 9.52 13.03 3.39
N SER A 141 10.51 13.90 3.34
CA SER A 141 10.72 14.83 2.23
C SER A 141 11.45 14.21 1.04
N MET A 142 12.10 13.07 1.22
CA MET A 142 12.82 12.40 0.14
C MET A 142 11.86 11.70 -0.83
N PRO A 143 11.99 11.93 -2.16
CA PRO A 143 11.25 11.13 -3.14
C PRO A 143 11.66 9.65 -3.03
N ILE A 144 10.67 8.75 -2.97
CA ILE A 144 10.92 7.31 -2.78
C ILE A 144 11.81 6.72 -3.88
N PHE A 145 11.64 7.18 -5.13
CA PHE A 145 12.46 6.72 -6.25
C PHE A 145 13.93 7.16 -6.11
N TRP A 146 14.17 8.39 -5.65
CA TRP A 146 15.52 8.89 -5.42
C TRP A 146 16.20 8.10 -4.29
N LEU A 147 15.50 7.88 -3.19
CA LEU A 147 15.99 7.08 -2.08
C LEU A 147 16.34 5.64 -2.53
N GLY A 148 15.46 4.99 -3.28
CA GLY A 148 15.71 3.65 -3.81
C GLY A 148 16.96 3.59 -4.68
N LEU A 149 17.14 4.54 -5.60
CA LEU A 149 18.35 4.63 -6.44
C LEU A 149 19.61 4.87 -5.61
N MET A 150 19.57 5.75 -4.60
CA MET A 150 20.70 5.99 -3.71
C MET A 150 21.07 4.77 -2.88
N LEU A 151 20.08 4.02 -2.40
CA LEU A 151 20.32 2.75 -1.69
C LEU A 151 21.00 1.72 -2.59
N VAL A 152 20.53 1.54 -3.82
CA VAL A 152 21.17 0.65 -4.81
C VAL A 152 22.60 1.11 -5.10
N LEU A 153 22.78 2.39 -5.42
CA LEU A 153 24.11 2.93 -5.74
C LEU A 153 25.09 2.74 -4.58
N THR A 154 24.67 3.03 -3.36
CA THR A 154 25.54 2.98 -2.20
C THR A 154 25.84 1.53 -1.78
N PHE A 155 24.79 0.75 -1.49
CA PHE A 155 24.95 -0.56 -0.84
C PHE A 155 25.19 -1.71 -1.80
N SER A 156 24.73 -1.59 -3.04
CA SER A 156 24.91 -2.62 -4.05
C SER A 156 26.11 -2.35 -4.94
N VAL A 157 26.16 -1.15 -5.56
CA VAL A 157 27.18 -0.84 -6.57
C VAL A 157 28.51 -0.48 -5.93
N ASN A 158 28.51 0.48 -4.97
CA ASN A 158 29.75 0.98 -4.39
C ASN A 158 30.33 0.05 -3.32
N LEU A 159 29.48 -0.46 -2.43
CA LEU A 159 29.93 -1.30 -1.30
C LEU A 159 29.87 -2.80 -1.59
N GLY A 160 29.04 -3.24 -2.54
CA GLY A 160 28.88 -4.65 -2.87
C GLY A 160 28.29 -5.50 -1.73
N TRP A 161 27.57 -4.87 -0.76
CA TRP A 161 27.07 -5.58 0.43
C TRP A 161 25.78 -6.33 0.18
N LEU A 162 24.91 -5.77 -0.65
CA LEU A 162 23.56 -6.27 -0.89
C LEU A 162 23.27 -6.35 -2.39
N PRO A 163 22.44 -7.30 -2.83
CA PRO A 163 22.06 -7.40 -4.23
C PRO A 163 21.23 -6.19 -4.66
N ALA A 164 21.38 -5.76 -5.92
CA ALA A 164 20.72 -4.60 -6.47
C ALA A 164 19.25 -4.89 -6.85
N LEU A 165 19.00 -6.05 -7.48
CA LEU A 165 17.77 -6.34 -8.23
C LEU A 165 17.29 -7.77 -7.96
N GLY A 166 15.97 -7.96 -8.10
CA GLY A 166 15.34 -9.28 -8.03
C GLY A 166 14.88 -9.68 -6.63
N GLN A 167 14.30 -10.86 -6.53
CA GLN A 167 13.69 -11.38 -5.28
C GLN A 167 14.60 -12.36 -4.52
N GLY A 168 15.69 -12.78 -5.14
CA GLY A 168 16.45 -13.93 -4.63
C GLY A 168 15.73 -15.26 -4.86
N ALA A 169 16.40 -16.35 -4.53
CA ALA A 169 15.87 -17.69 -4.73
C ALA A 169 16.05 -18.53 -3.47
N MET A 170 14.96 -19.14 -2.97
CA MET A 170 15.00 -20.01 -1.81
C MET A 170 15.92 -21.23 -2.02
N SER A 171 16.10 -21.65 -3.27
CA SER A 171 17.06 -22.70 -3.66
C SER A 171 18.52 -22.35 -3.36
N LYS A 172 18.86 -21.07 -3.24
CA LYS A 172 20.18 -20.55 -2.83
C LYS A 172 20.29 -20.31 -1.32
N GLY A 173 19.20 -20.57 -0.59
CA GLY A 173 19.12 -20.39 0.85
C GLY A 173 18.30 -19.18 1.29
N VAL A 174 17.92 -19.18 2.57
CA VAL A 174 17.11 -18.11 3.16
C VAL A 174 17.80 -16.74 3.08
N TRP A 175 19.12 -16.72 3.23
CA TRP A 175 19.90 -15.47 3.18
C TRP A 175 19.85 -14.79 1.81
N ASP A 176 19.78 -15.55 0.74
CA ASP A 176 19.63 -14.98 -0.60
C ASP A 176 18.31 -14.19 -0.72
N VAL A 177 17.20 -14.74 -0.24
CA VAL A 177 15.90 -14.05 -0.22
C VAL A 177 15.94 -12.82 0.69
N VAL A 178 16.44 -12.98 1.92
CA VAL A 178 16.50 -11.89 2.91
C VAL A 178 17.36 -10.73 2.40
N SER A 179 18.54 -11.01 1.85
CA SER A 179 19.44 -9.97 1.35
C SER A 179 18.83 -9.13 0.22
N HIS A 180 18.04 -9.76 -0.67
CA HIS A 180 17.30 -9.04 -1.72
C HIS A 180 16.12 -8.20 -1.17
N MET A 181 15.57 -8.56 -0.02
CA MET A 181 14.46 -7.82 0.62
C MET A 181 14.93 -6.58 1.38
N ILE A 182 16.17 -6.51 1.86
CA ILE A 182 16.64 -5.45 2.75
C ILE A 182 16.43 -4.07 2.13
N LEU A 183 17.00 -3.83 0.94
CA LEU A 183 16.93 -2.51 0.31
C LEU A 183 15.49 -2.08 -0.05
N PRO A 184 14.67 -2.91 -0.71
CA PRO A 184 13.27 -2.59 -0.95
C PRO A 184 12.49 -2.30 0.32
N CYS A 185 12.67 -3.10 1.38
CA CYS A 185 11.96 -2.91 2.65
C CYS A 185 12.40 -1.63 3.37
N VAL A 186 13.69 -1.29 3.38
CA VAL A 186 14.21 -0.03 3.94
C VAL A 186 13.65 1.16 3.17
N CYS A 187 13.62 1.08 1.85
CA CYS A 187 13.04 2.11 0.98
C CYS A 187 11.57 2.35 1.33
N LEU A 188 10.76 1.28 1.38
CA LEU A 188 9.33 1.38 1.74
C LEU A 188 9.10 1.81 3.19
N ALA A 189 9.98 1.44 4.12
CA ALA A 189 9.85 1.75 5.53
C ALA A 189 10.13 3.21 5.87
N THR A 190 10.94 3.92 5.10
CA THR A 190 11.49 5.24 5.47
C THR A 190 10.40 6.28 5.73
N ILE A 191 9.46 6.47 4.82
CA ILE A 191 8.37 7.46 4.98
C ILE A 191 7.40 7.06 6.11
N PRO A 192 6.92 5.80 6.20
CA PRO A 192 6.10 5.37 7.33
C PRO A 192 6.82 5.48 8.67
N ALA A 193 8.08 5.07 8.79
CA ALA A 193 8.86 5.17 10.04
C ALA A 193 8.95 6.60 10.54
N ALA A 194 9.26 7.55 9.66
CA ALA A 194 9.28 8.97 9.98
C ALA A 194 7.89 9.49 10.43
N THR A 195 6.83 9.01 9.79
CA THR A 195 5.46 9.36 10.18
C THR A 195 5.09 8.79 11.54
N PHE A 196 5.42 7.50 11.80
CA PHE A 196 5.22 6.88 13.12
C PHE A 196 6.01 7.59 14.20
N ALA A 197 7.27 7.96 13.96
CA ALA A 197 8.08 8.69 14.94
C ALA A 197 7.42 10.02 15.34
N ARG A 198 6.96 10.81 14.39
CA ARG A 198 6.29 12.09 14.67
C ARG A 198 4.96 11.93 15.39
N ILE A 199 4.11 11.01 14.94
CA ILE A 199 2.80 10.78 15.57
C ILE A 199 2.96 10.19 16.97
N SER A 200 3.85 9.23 17.14
CA SER A 200 4.13 8.64 18.46
C SER A 200 4.67 9.69 19.44
N ARG A 201 5.59 10.56 18.99
CA ARG A 201 6.09 11.67 19.78
C ARG A 201 4.97 12.62 20.22
N SER A 202 4.15 13.08 19.29
CA SER A 202 3.05 14.01 19.58
C SER A 202 2.04 13.40 20.54
N SER A 203 1.59 12.19 20.29
CA SER A 203 0.59 11.50 21.13
C SER A 203 1.13 11.17 22.51
N MET A 204 2.42 10.83 22.63
CA MET A 204 3.07 10.60 23.92
C MET A 204 3.22 11.89 24.72
N LEU A 205 3.62 13.01 24.10
CA LEU A 205 3.74 14.30 24.77
C LEU A 205 2.40 14.77 25.33
N GLU A 206 1.31 14.66 24.54
CA GLU A 206 -0.03 14.98 24.98
C GLU A 206 -0.44 14.13 26.20
N THR A 207 -0.17 12.83 26.13
CA THR A 207 -0.55 11.88 27.18
C THR A 207 0.29 12.06 28.46
N ILE A 208 1.60 12.23 28.35
CA ILE A 208 2.51 12.36 29.51
C ILE A 208 2.24 13.62 30.32
N ASN A 209 1.77 14.68 29.66
CA ASN A 209 1.47 15.95 30.30
C ASN A 209 0.05 16.03 30.89
N SER A 210 -0.76 15.00 30.71
CA SER A 210 -2.14 14.95 31.22
C SER A 210 -2.21 14.83 32.75
N ASP A 211 -3.33 15.28 33.33
CA ASP A 211 -3.50 15.32 34.79
C ASP A 211 -3.56 13.95 35.43
N TYR A 212 -4.05 12.93 34.69
CA TYR A 212 -4.04 11.56 35.25
C TYR A 212 -2.62 11.00 35.41
N VAL A 213 -1.70 11.37 34.51
CA VAL A 213 -0.28 10.98 34.63
C VAL A 213 0.38 11.70 35.80
N LYS A 214 0.08 12.98 36.02
CA LYS A 214 0.54 13.72 37.21
C LYS A 214 0.02 13.06 38.48
N ALA A 215 -1.24 12.63 38.51
CA ALA A 215 -1.81 11.92 39.66
C ALA A 215 -1.14 10.57 39.93
N LEU A 216 -0.73 9.82 38.89
CA LEU A 216 0.02 8.58 39.04
C LEU A 216 1.41 8.83 39.62
N ARG A 217 2.11 9.88 39.19
CA ARG A 217 3.40 10.30 39.75
C ARG A 217 3.26 10.69 41.22
N ALA A 218 2.22 11.47 41.56
CA ALA A 218 1.96 11.85 42.96
C ALA A 218 1.68 10.64 43.89
N ARG A 219 1.17 9.53 43.34
CA ARG A 219 0.96 8.27 44.03
C ARG A 219 2.22 7.38 44.10
N GLY A 220 3.36 7.83 43.59
CA GLY A 220 4.62 7.10 43.65
C GLY A 220 4.73 5.93 42.65
N VAL A 221 3.90 5.90 41.57
CA VAL A 221 3.98 4.87 40.55
C VAL A 221 5.30 5.04 39.79
N LYS A 222 6.01 3.92 39.54
CA LYS A 222 7.30 3.93 38.84
C LYS A 222 7.15 4.50 37.41
N GLU A 223 8.08 5.39 37.01
CA GLU A 223 8.03 6.10 35.72
C GLU A 223 7.94 5.12 34.50
N THR A 224 8.69 4.03 34.55
CA THR A 224 8.63 2.99 33.49
C THR A 224 7.22 2.42 33.33
N LEU A 225 6.50 2.22 34.44
CA LEU A 225 5.12 1.72 34.40
C LEU A 225 4.15 2.80 33.88
N ILE A 226 4.39 4.06 34.29
CA ILE A 226 3.63 5.21 33.79
C ILE A 226 3.78 5.30 32.27
N VAL A 227 5.00 5.25 31.75
CA VAL A 227 5.29 5.38 30.32
C VAL A 227 4.67 4.25 29.51
N TRP A 228 5.06 3.00 29.78
CA TRP A 228 4.73 1.87 28.91
C TRP A 228 3.32 1.31 29.13
N LYS A 229 2.81 1.31 30.36
CA LYS A 229 1.50 0.72 30.66
C LYS A 229 0.37 1.75 30.61
N HIS A 230 0.63 2.97 31.07
CA HIS A 230 -0.43 3.98 31.19
C HIS A 230 -0.38 4.99 30.03
N ALA A 231 0.74 5.66 29.79
CA ALA A 231 0.82 6.69 28.78
C ALA A 231 0.79 6.11 27.36
N PHE A 232 1.63 5.13 27.07
CA PHE A 232 1.70 4.52 25.72
C PHE A 232 0.38 3.90 25.30
N LYS A 233 -0.31 3.20 26.22
CA LYS A 233 -1.64 2.62 25.92
C LYS A 233 -2.66 3.69 25.48
N ASN A 234 -2.61 4.87 26.08
CA ASN A 234 -3.51 5.98 25.73
C ASN A 234 -3.03 6.76 24.50
N ALA A 235 -1.74 6.69 24.17
CA ALA A 235 -1.17 7.24 22.94
C ALA A 235 -1.34 6.32 21.71
N LEU A 236 -1.71 5.04 21.90
CA LEU A 236 -1.87 4.06 20.80
C LEU A 236 -2.95 4.41 19.77
N PRO A 237 -4.14 4.95 20.10
CA PRO A 237 -5.20 5.13 19.13
C PRO A 237 -4.80 5.95 17.89
N PRO A 238 -4.13 7.13 17.98
CA PRO A 238 -3.64 7.85 16.82
C PRO A 238 -2.59 7.06 16.01
N ILE A 239 -1.70 6.32 16.70
CA ILE A 239 -0.66 5.48 16.06
C ILE A 239 -1.30 4.38 15.22
N LEU A 240 -2.34 3.72 15.74
CA LEU A 240 -3.07 2.66 15.03
C LEU A 240 -3.87 3.19 13.84
N THR A 241 -4.43 4.40 13.95
CA THR A 241 -5.08 5.06 12.81
C THR A 241 -4.09 5.28 11.67
N VAL A 242 -2.89 5.77 12.00
CA VAL A 242 -1.82 5.98 11.03
C VAL A 242 -1.29 4.67 10.47
N LEU A 243 -1.24 3.59 11.26
CA LEU A 243 -0.84 2.27 10.79
C LEU A 243 -1.69 1.82 9.59
N GLY A 244 -3.00 2.00 9.68
CA GLY A 244 -3.90 1.65 8.60
C GLY A 244 -3.69 2.47 7.33
N LEU A 245 -3.55 3.78 7.49
CA LEU A 245 -3.27 4.67 6.37
C LEU A 245 -1.92 4.33 5.71
N GLN A 246 -0.91 4.00 6.52
CA GLN A 246 0.42 3.63 6.01
C GLN A 246 0.43 2.27 5.33
N LEU A 247 -0.37 1.30 5.78
CA LEU A 247 -0.51 0.01 5.09
C LEU A 247 -1.06 0.20 3.68
N ALA A 248 -2.11 1.01 3.53
CA ALA A 248 -2.68 1.34 2.25
C ALA A 248 -1.70 2.14 1.35
N PHE A 249 -0.96 3.09 1.94
CA PHE A 249 0.08 3.84 1.25
C PHE A 249 1.23 2.94 0.76
N CYS A 250 1.74 2.04 1.60
CA CYS A 250 2.79 1.10 1.23
C CYS A 250 2.36 0.18 0.08
N PHE A 251 1.11 -0.27 0.09
CA PHE A 251 0.58 -1.10 -1.00
C PHE A 251 0.58 -0.35 -2.34
N SER A 252 0.17 0.93 -2.34
CA SER A 252 0.22 1.78 -3.53
C SER A 252 1.64 2.20 -3.89
N GLY A 253 2.48 2.50 -2.89
CA GLY A 253 3.88 2.92 -3.06
C GLY A 253 4.82 1.81 -3.50
N ALA A 254 4.41 0.55 -3.37
CA ALA A 254 5.18 -0.61 -3.80
C ALA A 254 5.52 -0.57 -5.29
N ILE A 255 4.69 0.03 -6.15
CA ILE A 255 4.89 0.09 -7.60
C ILE A 255 6.28 0.65 -7.96
N LEU A 256 6.63 1.83 -7.42
CA LEU A 256 7.92 2.46 -7.69
C LEU A 256 9.08 1.65 -7.12
N THR A 257 8.94 1.16 -5.89
CA THR A 257 9.96 0.34 -5.25
C THR A 257 10.18 -0.97 -6.00
N GLU A 258 9.12 -1.68 -6.36
CA GLU A 258 9.20 -2.91 -7.13
C GLU A 258 9.89 -2.69 -8.48
N THR A 259 9.58 -1.58 -9.15
CA THR A 259 10.19 -1.23 -10.45
C THR A 259 11.69 -0.96 -10.30
N ILE A 260 12.10 -0.18 -9.28
CA ILE A 260 13.50 0.17 -9.05
C ILE A 260 14.34 -1.07 -8.72
N PHE A 261 13.82 -1.92 -7.84
CA PHE A 261 14.52 -3.13 -7.39
C PHE A 261 14.23 -4.36 -8.26
N SER A 262 13.50 -4.22 -9.38
CA SER A 262 13.04 -5.33 -10.23
C SER A 262 12.37 -6.45 -9.43
N TRP A 263 11.60 -6.08 -8.41
CA TRP A 263 10.87 -7.01 -7.56
C TRP A 263 9.65 -7.55 -8.30
N PRO A 264 9.45 -8.89 -8.40
CA PRO A 264 8.44 -9.46 -9.29
C PRO A 264 7.01 -9.41 -8.71
N GLY A 265 6.56 -8.24 -8.29
CA GLY A 265 5.26 -8.00 -7.68
C GLY A 265 4.21 -7.44 -8.65
N MET A 266 3.10 -6.94 -8.07
CA MET A 266 1.98 -6.34 -8.81
C MET A 266 2.35 -5.00 -9.44
N GLY A 267 3.26 -4.24 -8.82
CA GLY A 267 3.73 -2.96 -9.36
C GLY A 267 4.54 -3.14 -10.65
N THR A 268 5.44 -4.12 -10.70
CA THR A 268 6.14 -4.46 -11.95
C THR A 268 5.17 -5.05 -12.99
N LEU A 269 4.17 -5.81 -12.56
CA LEU A 269 3.15 -6.34 -13.47
C LEU A 269 2.38 -5.22 -14.17
N ILE A 270 1.92 -4.18 -13.44
CA ILE A 270 1.19 -3.06 -14.04
C ILE A 270 2.07 -2.22 -14.95
N VAL A 271 3.33 -1.95 -14.57
CA VAL A 271 4.28 -1.20 -15.41
C VAL A 271 4.52 -1.93 -16.74
N ASN A 272 4.72 -3.25 -16.68
CA ASN A 272 4.86 -4.06 -17.89
C ASN A 272 3.58 -4.06 -18.74
N ALA A 273 2.41 -4.15 -18.12
CA ALA A 273 1.12 -4.07 -18.80
C ALA A 273 0.94 -2.72 -19.52
N VAL A 274 1.34 -1.61 -18.89
CA VAL A 274 1.30 -0.28 -19.53
C VAL A 274 2.24 -0.20 -20.72
N ASN A 275 3.48 -0.69 -20.57
CA ASN A 275 4.48 -0.68 -21.63
C ASN A 275 4.07 -1.54 -22.84
N SER A 276 3.43 -2.68 -22.58
CA SER A 276 2.89 -3.57 -23.61
C SER A 276 1.48 -3.21 -24.07
N ARG A 277 0.88 -2.18 -23.49
CA ARG A 277 -0.49 -1.71 -23.76
C ARG A 277 -1.55 -2.82 -23.60
N ASP A 278 -1.34 -3.69 -22.61
CA ASP A 278 -2.28 -4.78 -22.30
C ASP A 278 -3.45 -4.24 -21.46
N TYR A 279 -4.50 -3.82 -22.13
CA TYR A 279 -5.63 -3.13 -21.50
C TYR A 279 -6.34 -3.98 -20.45
N ALA A 280 -6.57 -5.26 -20.72
CA ALA A 280 -7.24 -6.16 -19.79
C ALA A 280 -6.41 -6.28 -18.50
N LEU A 281 -5.10 -6.43 -18.65
CA LEU A 281 -4.20 -6.55 -17.51
C LEU A 281 -4.11 -5.23 -16.71
N ILE A 282 -4.03 -4.08 -17.39
CA ILE A 282 -4.07 -2.75 -16.72
C ILE A 282 -5.36 -2.61 -15.92
N GLN A 283 -6.51 -2.85 -16.54
CA GLN A 283 -7.81 -2.75 -15.88
C GLN A 283 -7.91 -3.68 -14.67
N GLY A 284 -7.53 -4.94 -14.83
CA GLY A 284 -7.59 -5.93 -13.78
C GLY A 284 -6.70 -5.59 -12.58
N VAL A 285 -5.45 -5.20 -12.82
CA VAL A 285 -4.50 -4.84 -11.74
C VAL A 285 -4.95 -3.57 -11.01
N VAL A 286 -5.39 -2.52 -11.73
CA VAL A 286 -5.88 -1.28 -11.11
C VAL A 286 -7.12 -1.56 -10.27
N LEU A 287 -8.09 -2.30 -10.81
CA LEU A 287 -9.32 -2.62 -10.08
C LEU A 287 -9.03 -3.50 -8.86
N PHE A 288 -8.21 -4.55 -9.01
CA PHE A 288 -7.81 -5.40 -7.89
C PHE A 288 -7.10 -4.58 -6.80
N SER A 289 -6.19 -3.68 -7.19
CA SER A 289 -5.49 -2.80 -6.25
C SER A 289 -6.45 -1.87 -5.50
N ALA A 290 -7.46 -1.32 -6.19
CA ALA A 290 -8.48 -0.49 -5.57
C ALA A 290 -9.36 -1.29 -4.60
N VAL A 291 -9.78 -2.48 -4.97
CA VAL A 291 -10.54 -3.39 -4.07
C VAL A 291 -9.69 -3.76 -2.85
N ALA A 292 -8.43 -4.13 -3.06
CA ALA A 292 -7.51 -4.46 -1.97
C ALA A 292 -7.29 -3.27 -1.03
N PHE A 293 -7.08 -2.06 -1.57
CA PHE A 293 -6.95 -0.83 -0.80
C PHE A 293 -8.19 -0.57 0.07
N VAL A 294 -9.37 -0.67 -0.51
CA VAL A 294 -10.63 -0.46 0.22
C VAL A 294 -10.83 -1.53 1.29
N PHE A 295 -10.51 -2.80 0.97
CA PHE A 295 -10.60 -3.90 1.93
C PHE A 295 -9.62 -3.71 3.10
N ILE A 296 -8.38 -3.31 2.82
CA ILE A 296 -7.37 -3.00 3.85
C ILE A 296 -7.91 -1.89 4.79
N ASN A 297 -8.43 -0.80 4.23
CA ASN A 297 -8.99 0.28 5.04
C ASN A 297 -10.18 -0.18 5.89
N LEU A 298 -11.08 -1.00 5.32
CA LEU A 298 -12.20 -1.56 6.08
C LEU A 298 -11.72 -2.44 7.26
N VAL A 299 -10.73 -3.30 7.04
CA VAL A 299 -10.13 -4.13 8.10
C VAL A 299 -9.53 -3.25 9.19
N VAL A 300 -8.79 -2.22 8.82
CA VAL A 300 -8.19 -1.26 9.75
C VAL A 300 -9.26 -0.54 10.57
N ASP A 301 -10.33 -0.08 9.93
CA ASP A 301 -11.45 0.57 10.60
C ASP A 301 -12.12 -0.36 11.61
N VAL A 302 -12.30 -1.63 11.25
CA VAL A 302 -12.84 -2.65 12.15
C VAL A 302 -11.90 -2.88 13.35
N VAL A 303 -10.61 -3.06 13.09
CA VAL A 303 -9.59 -3.23 14.16
C VAL A 303 -9.59 -2.00 15.09
N TYR A 304 -9.65 -0.80 14.51
CA TYR A 304 -9.70 0.44 15.28
C TYR A 304 -10.93 0.51 16.21
N MET A 305 -12.11 0.10 15.75
CA MET A 305 -13.32 0.04 16.59
C MET A 305 -13.19 -0.94 17.75
N PHE A 306 -12.46 -2.05 17.59
CA PHE A 306 -12.20 -2.99 18.68
C PHE A 306 -11.24 -2.43 19.73
N ILE A 307 -10.25 -1.62 19.30
CA ILE A 307 -9.24 -1.07 20.20
C ILE A 307 -9.76 0.17 20.94
N ASN A 308 -10.58 0.99 20.27
CA ASN A 308 -11.16 2.20 20.86
C ASN A 308 -12.70 2.20 20.77
N PRO A 309 -13.40 1.53 21.70
CA PRO A 309 -14.85 1.44 21.68
C PRO A 309 -15.58 2.80 21.88
N ARG A 310 -14.87 3.86 22.31
CA ARG A 310 -15.47 5.20 22.50
C ARG A 310 -15.85 5.87 21.18
N VAL A 311 -15.19 5.56 20.09
CA VAL A 311 -15.49 6.13 18.76
C VAL A 311 -16.84 5.66 18.20
N SER A 312 -17.39 4.56 18.69
CA SER A 312 -18.73 4.09 18.27
C SER A 312 -19.90 4.93 18.80
N TYR A 313 -19.67 5.82 19.77
CA TYR A 313 -20.70 6.65 20.40
C TYR A 313 -20.86 8.04 19.80
N GLU A 314 -19.81 8.59 19.14
CA GLU A 314 -19.86 9.96 18.60
C GLU A 314 -20.59 10.07 17.24
N GLY A 315 -20.93 8.97 16.60
CA GLY A 315 -21.74 8.96 15.37
C GLY A 315 -23.25 9.05 15.55
N GLY A 316 -23.77 9.19 16.78
CA GLY A 316 -25.19 9.11 17.10
C GLY A 316 -25.84 10.34 17.73
N GLY A 317 -25.15 11.46 17.82
CA GLY A 317 -25.64 12.63 18.54
C GLY A 317 -25.36 13.97 17.86
N GLN A 318 -26.02 14.22 16.75
CA GLN A 318 -26.37 15.56 16.29
C GLN A 318 -27.72 15.44 15.58
N ASN A 319 -28.77 15.61 16.33
CA ASN A 319 -30.07 16.17 15.91
C ASN A 319 -30.29 17.42 16.71
#